data_7adcc8b1ca422ab3528b16ee9536e6f5
#
_entry.id   7adcc8b1ca422ab3528b16ee9536e6f5
#
_cell.length_a   1.000
_cell.length_b   1.000
_cell.length_c   1.000
_cell.angle_alpha   90.00
_cell.angle_beta   90.00
_cell.angle_gamma   90.00
#
_symmetry.space_group_name_H-M   'P 1'
#
loop_
_entity.id
_entity.type
_entity.pdbx_description
1 polymer ?
#
loop_
_entity_poly.entity_id
_entity_poly.type
_entity_poly.pdbx_seq_one_letter_code
_entity_poly.pdbx_strand_id
1 'polypeptide(L)'
;MEIPLVRCVNIDWLEVYVNEDNMKYPMNADYFRSQGYFVTERDYGTRVYSEMFTIQNAHGDSWIEVRRNPMSGASSFTGLSERSCHLRLVNRQCYTDTPMRDLVEFMVKHDYIFVSIFRLDLCYDFKKFDSGDKPETFLQRYIEKKFSKVNQTKVRSIGDDNWGAFAWESISWGAHGSMVSTKIYNKTKELAATGNKKPWIVQAWWQTGLIDDVQNLPNVWRLEFSMRSSIKNWIVLDVWTGKRIKKQRVPHQPSMFQDREMLWQRFEELAYHYFHFRYVEYKKEVNSEGERELLRKDLCRDKKLFWFNLNRQFYQIDNPSHESSPSSIDEQLRRALMKFQDTIYDPELTRACNVLLDYIDKHMLKRFTKHGTLPEIEEIRMAIATRTGWDYKRVNEQAEKVMNLIKEHEIW
;
A
#
# COMPACT_ATOMS: atom_id res chain seq x y z
N MET A 1 -29.05 -13.97 -24.65
CA MET A 1 -28.62 -12.70 -24.06
C MET A 1 -28.09 -13.06 -22.67
N GLU A 2 -26.77 -13.17 -22.54
CA GLU A 2 -26.17 -13.40 -21.22
C GLU A 2 -26.42 -12.15 -20.38
N ILE A 3 -27.10 -12.31 -19.26
CA ILE A 3 -27.27 -11.26 -18.27
C ILE A 3 -25.85 -10.91 -17.81
N PRO A 4 -25.38 -9.66 -17.95
CA PRO A 4 -24.04 -9.31 -17.49
C PRO A 4 -23.96 -9.64 -16.00
N LEU A 5 -23.01 -10.49 -15.63
CA LEU A 5 -22.79 -10.90 -14.26
C LEU A 5 -22.43 -9.65 -13.44
N VAL A 6 -23.40 -9.13 -12.69
CA VAL A 6 -23.15 -7.96 -11.87
C VAL A 6 -22.18 -8.34 -10.75
N ARG A 7 -20.98 -7.79 -10.82
CA ARG A 7 -19.92 -8.06 -9.85
C ARG A 7 -20.03 -7.09 -8.68
N CYS A 8 -20.06 -7.60 -7.45
CA CYS A 8 -20.09 -6.79 -6.25
C CYS A 8 -18.69 -6.27 -5.89
N VAL A 9 -18.16 -5.38 -6.71
CA VAL A 9 -16.88 -4.68 -6.48
C VAL A 9 -17.15 -3.28 -5.92
N ASN A 10 -16.43 -2.90 -4.87
CA ASN A 10 -16.60 -1.62 -4.19
C ASN A 10 -15.25 -1.11 -3.68
N ILE A 11 -15.22 0.18 -3.36
CA ILE A 11 -14.16 0.78 -2.55
C ILE A 11 -14.56 0.62 -1.08
N ASP A 12 -13.69 0.07 -0.22
CA ASP A 12 -13.94 -0.05 1.23
C ASP A 12 -13.21 1.03 2.05
N TRP A 13 -12.20 1.65 1.48
CA TRP A 13 -11.47 2.79 2.03
C TRP A 13 -10.95 3.69 0.92
N LEU A 14 -11.18 4.99 1.06
CA LEU A 14 -10.65 5.99 0.14
C LEU A 14 -10.11 7.18 0.92
N GLU A 15 -8.82 7.41 0.79
CA GLU A 15 -8.10 8.52 1.40
C GLU A 15 -7.13 9.11 0.38
N VAL A 16 -7.20 10.41 0.18
CA VAL A 16 -6.35 11.14 -0.75
C VAL A 16 -5.52 12.18 0.00
N TYR A 17 -4.34 12.43 -0.52
CA TYR A 17 -3.47 13.51 -0.12
C TYR A 17 -3.65 14.67 -1.10
N VAL A 18 -3.92 15.85 -0.57
CA VAL A 18 -4.19 17.07 -1.32
C VAL A 18 -3.46 18.26 -0.69
N ASN A 19 -3.34 19.34 -1.45
CA ASN A 19 -2.93 20.65 -0.93
C ASN A 19 -4.09 21.65 -1.08
N GLU A 20 -4.28 22.54 -0.11
CA GLU A 20 -5.15 23.70 -0.22
C GLU A 20 -4.55 24.68 -1.23
N ASP A 21 -5.29 25.10 -2.24
CA ASP A 21 -4.82 26.10 -3.23
C ASP A 21 -5.09 27.53 -2.75
N ASN A 22 -6.20 27.73 -2.08
CA ASN A 22 -6.63 29.06 -1.67
C ASN A 22 -5.82 29.60 -0.47
N MET A 23 -4.97 30.64 -0.75
CA MET A 23 -4.16 31.32 0.27
C MET A 23 -4.98 32.27 1.15
N LYS A 24 -6.14 32.71 0.69
CA LYS A 24 -6.89 33.78 1.36
C LYS A 24 -7.72 33.30 2.55
N TYR A 25 -8.19 32.06 2.49
CA TYR A 25 -9.05 31.49 3.51
C TYR A 25 -8.63 30.06 3.80
N PRO A 26 -8.14 29.77 5.02
CA PRO A 26 -7.84 28.41 5.40
C PRO A 26 -9.11 27.57 5.34
N MET A 27 -9.05 26.39 4.73
CA MET A 27 -10.19 25.47 4.59
C MET A 27 -10.45 24.71 5.90
N ASN A 28 -10.62 25.48 6.99
CA ASN A 28 -10.96 24.96 8.31
C ASN A 28 -12.47 24.66 8.43
N ALA A 29 -12.91 24.24 9.59
CA ALA A 29 -14.30 23.92 9.86
C ALA A 29 -15.25 25.11 9.60
N ASP A 30 -14.83 26.33 9.96
CA ASP A 30 -15.64 27.55 9.77
C ASP A 30 -15.80 27.92 8.31
N TYR A 31 -14.79 27.70 7.48
CA TYR A 31 -14.92 27.82 6.03
C TYR A 31 -16.06 26.95 5.50
N PHE A 32 -16.09 25.66 5.86
CA PHE A 32 -17.13 24.75 5.37
C PHE A 32 -18.51 25.11 5.94
N ARG A 33 -18.60 25.57 7.18
CA ARG A 33 -19.86 26.10 7.75
C ARG A 33 -20.37 27.31 6.95
N SER A 34 -19.45 28.21 6.56
CA SER A 34 -19.83 29.39 5.73
C SER A 34 -20.29 28.99 4.33
N GLN A 35 -19.88 27.83 3.82
CA GLN A 35 -20.37 27.25 2.57
C GLN A 35 -21.66 26.43 2.72
N GLY A 36 -22.26 26.45 3.91
CA GLY A 36 -23.53 25.79 4.19
C GLY A 36 -23.44 24.29 4.55
N TYR A 37 -22.25 23.79 4.83
CA TYR A 37 -22.10 22.41 5.30
C TYR A 37 -22.27 22.31 6.82
N PHE A 38 -22.83 21.19 7.26
CA PHE A 38 -22.74 20.81 8.66
C PHE A 38 -21.35 20.17 8.91
N VAL A 39 -20.68 20.64 9.97
CA VAL A 39 -19.33 20.21 10.29
C VAL A 39 -19.25 19.82 11.77
N THR A 40 -18.75 18.61 12.00
CA THR A 40 -18.45 18.10 13.34
C THR A 40 -16.95 18.11 13.55
N GLU A 41 -16.47 18.92 14.47
CA GLU A 41 -15.05 18.94 14.85
C GLU A 41 -14.74 17.87 15.89
N ARG A 42 -13.48 17.47 15.94
CA ARG A 42 -12.94 16.65 17.02
C ARG A 42 -12.01 17.50 17.88
N ASP A 43 -12.11 17.30 19.18
CA ASP A 43 -11.27 18.03 20.17
C ASP A 43 -9.77 17.67 20.08
N TYR A 44 -9.42 16.68 19.26
CA TYR A 44 -8.05 16.22 19.09
C TYR A 44 -7.74 15.93 17.62
N GLY A 45 -6.53 16.22 17.23
CA GLY A 45 -5.98 15.89 15.92
C GLY A 45 -5.43 14.46 15.85
N THR A 46 -4.52 14.24 14.92
CA THR A 46 -3.76 12.99 14.77
C THR A 46 -2.29 13.23 15.19
N ARG A 47 -1.44 12.19 15.11
CA ARG A 47 0.02 12.37 15.32
C ARG A 47 0.69 13.27 14.27
N VAL A 48 0.02 13.54 13.17
CA VAL A 48 0.54 14.31 12.03
C VAL A 48 -0.18 15.65 11.88
N TYR A 49 -1.48 15.68 12.08
CA TYR A 49 -2.34 16.84 11.87
C TYR A 49 -2.95 17.33 13.18
N SER A 50 -2.92 18.63 13.40
CA SER A 50 -3.49 19.24 14.61
C SER A 50 -5.01 19.40 14.53
N GLU A 51 -5.57 19.50 13.33
CA GLU A 51 -7.00 19.68 13.10
C GLU A 51 -7.62 18.47 12.41
N MET A 52 -8.81 18.09 12.88
CA MET A 52 -9.61 17.02 12.30
C MET A 52 -11.09 17.31 12.46
N PHE A 53 -11.83 17.26 11.35
CA PHE A 53 -13.28 17.43 11.37
C PHE A 53 -13.95 16.59 10.29
N THR A 54 -15.26 16.41 10.41
CA THR A 54 -16.08 15.66 9.45
C THR A 54 -17.14 16.56 8.86
N ILE A 55 -17.19 16.62 7.54
CA ILE A 55 -18.20 17.32 6.77
C ILE A 55 -19.37 16.36 6.53
N GLN A 56 -20.61 16.84 6.71
CA GLN A 56 -21.82 16.08 6.41
C GLN A 56 -22.34 16.47 5.02
N ASN A 57 -22.95 15.52 4.33
CA ASN A 57 -23.65 15.76 3.06
C ASN A 57 -25.00 16.46 3.30
N ALA A 58 -25.70 16.79 2.22
CA ALA A 58 -27.01 17.45 2.28
C ALA A 58 -28.11 16.66 3.05
N HIS A 59 -27.89 15.35 3.26
CA HIS A 59 -28.80 14.48 4.01
C HIS A 59 -28.43 14.36 5.50
N GLY A 60 -27.39 15.09 5.95
CA GLY A 60 -26.89 15.03 7.32
C GLY A 60 -26.01 13.81 7.62
N ASP A 61 -25.69 12.99 6.63
CA ASP A 61 -24.78 11.87 6.80
C ASP A 61 -23.33 12.35 6.78
N SER A 62 -22.48 11.77 7.64
CA SER A 62 -21.04 11.97 7.58
C SER A 62 -20.50 11.60 6.19
N TRP A 63 -19.80 12.52 5.55
CA TRP A 63 -19.36 12.39 4.17
C TRP A 63 -17.85 12.33 4.04
N ILE A 64 -17.18 13.43 4.37
CA ILE A 64 -15.71 13.55 4.22
C ILE A 64 -15.09 13.92 5.55
N GLU A 65 -14.09 13.14 5.97
CA GLU A 65 -13.20 13.47 7.09
C GLU A 65 -12.00 14.24 6.55
N VAL A 66 -11.77 15.42 7.08
CA VAL A 66 -10.66 16.30 6.74
C VAL A 66 -9.66 16.30 7.87
N ARG A 67 -8.37 16.09 7.54
CA ARG A 67 -7.23 16.23 8.45
C ARG A 67 -6.29 17.26 7.84
N ARG A 68 -6.05 18.33 8.56
CA ARG A 68 -5.27 19.47 8.08
C ARG A 68 -4.36 20.06 9.15
N ASN A 69 -3.61 21.08 8.77
CA ASN A 69 -2.67 21.77 9.63
C ASN A 69 -1.62 20.81 10.23
N PRO A 70 -0.65 20.35 9.40
CA PRO A 70 0.39 19.45 9.86
C PRO A 70 1.22 20.06 11.00
N MET A 71 1.44 19.30 12.07
CA MET A 71 2.26 19.76 13.18
C MET A 71 3.70 20.02 12.73
N SER A 72 4.35 21.02 13.31
CA SER A 72 5.69 21.50 12.93
C SER A 72 6.76 20.40 12.89
N GLY A 73 6.65 19.38 13.72
CA GLY A 73 7.53 18.21 13.69
C GLY A 73 7.25 17.22 12.57
N ALA A 74 6.04 17.19 12.02
CA ALA A 74 5.66 16.26 10.94
C ALA A 74 6.22 16.70 9.58
N SER A 75 6.36 18.00 9.34
CA SER A 75 6.85 18.55 8.07
C SER A 75 8.29 18.15 7.76
N SER A 76 9.15 18.01 8.76
CA SER A 76 10.56 17.64 8.59
C SER A 76 10.75 16.15 8.19
N PHE A 77 9.83 15.26 8.60
CA PHE A 77 9.93 13.83 8.33
C PHE A 77 9.12 13.37 7.12
N THR A 78 8.07 14.11 6.75
CA THR A 78 7.09 13.64 5.76
C THR A 78 7.10 14.46 4.47
N GLY A 79 7.80 15.62 4.44
CA GLY A 79 7.76 16.55 3.30
C GLY A 79 6.41 17.26 3.13
N LEU A 80 5.54 17.23 4.16
CA LEU A 80 4.26 17.92 4.17
C LEU A 80 4.47 19.43 4.27
N SER A 81 3.73 20.20 3.49
CA SER A 81 3.62 21.64 3.60
C SER A 81 2.51 22.02 4.59
N GLU A 82 2.49 23.26 5.05
CA GLU A 82 1.40 23.79 5.90
C GLU A 82 0.02 23.67 5.26
N ARG A 83 -0.03 23.56 3.92
CA ARG A 83 -1.26 23.39 3.14
C ARG A 83 -1.66 21.93 2.92
N SER A 84 -0.87 21.01 3.42
CA SER A 84 -1.10 19.59 3.20
C SER A 84 -2.30 19.10 4.00
N CYS A 85 -3.22 18.44 3.31
CA CYS A 85 -4.42 17.87 3.90
C CYS A 85 -4.60 16.42 3.47
N HIS A 86 -5.24 15.62 4.32
CA HIS A 86 -5.81 14.34 3.95
C HIS A 86 -7.34 14.45 3.95
N LEU A 87 -7.94 14.01 2.85
CA LEU A 87 -9.37 13.85 2.73
C LEU A 87 -9.68 12.36 2.71
N ARG A 88 -10.51 11.92 3.64
CA ARG A 88 -10.98 10.53 3.71
C ARG A 88 -12.47 10.47 3.52
N LEU A 89 -12.92 9.74 2.50
CA LEU A 89 -14.33 9.44 2.32
C LEU A 89 -14.79 8.48 3.43
N VAL A 90 -15.87 8.81 4.11
CA VAL A 90 -16.43 7.95 5.17
C VAL A 90 -16.91 6.64 4.55
N ASN A 91 -16.69 5.50 5.21
CA ASN A 91 -16.90 4.16 4.64
C ASN A 91 -18.27 3.96 3.99
N ARG A 92 -19.36 4.50 4.59
CA ARG A 92 -20.70 4.43 3.98
C ARG A 92 -20.74 5.04 2.58
N GLN A 93 -20.06 6.16 2.40
CA GLN A 93 -20.02 6.89 1.12
C GLN A 93 -19.15 6.21 0.06
N CYS A 94 -18.28 5.30 0.46
CA CYS A 94 -17.51 4.46 -0.47
C CYS A 94 -18.39 3.45 -1.23
N TYR A 95 -19.64 3.22 -0.76
CA TYR A 95 -20.62 2.30 -1.35
C TYR A 95 -21.67 2.99 -2.21
N THR A 96 -21.50 4.26 -2.54
CA THR A 96 -22.29 4.95 -3.58
C THR A 96 -21.86 4.47 -4.96
N ASP A 97 -22.59 4.90 -6.00
CA ASP A 97 -22.26 4.48 -7.37
C ASP A 97 -20.96 5.10 -7.89
N THR A 98 -20.60 6.28 -7.42
CA THR A 98 -19.50 7.09 -7.94
C THR A 98 -18.62 7.72 -6.86
N PRO A 99 -18.14 6.94 -5.85
CA PRO A 99 -17.48 7.52 -4.68
C PRO A 99 -16.21 8.32 -5.03
N MET A 100 -15.45 7.88 -6.02
CA MET A 100 -14.25 8.61 -6.46
C MET A 100 -14.62 9.90 -7.19
N ARG A 101 -15.66 9.88 -8.01
CA ARG A 101 -16.13 11.07 -8.73
C ARG A 101 -16.65 12.11 -7.74
N ASP A 102 -17.45 11.69 -6.77
CA ASP A 102 -18.00 12.56 -5.73
C ASP A 102 -16.88 13.25 -4.93
N LEU A 103 -15.80 12.52 -4.62
CA LEU A 103 -14.63 13.09 -3.96
C LEU A 103 -13.86 14.07 -4.87
N VAL A 104 -13.71 13.75 -6.17
CA VAL A 104 -13.08 14.67 -7.15
C VAL A 104 -13.89 15.96 -7.31
N GLU A 105 -15.20 15.85 -7.44
CA GLU A 105 -16.08 17.02 -7.54
C GLU A 105 -15.98 17.90 -6.29
N PHE A 106 -15.94 17.28 -5.11
CA PHE A 106 -15.68 18.01 -3.86
C PHE A 106 -14.32 18.72 -3.88
N MET A 107 -13.26 18.05 -4.30
CA MET A 107 -11.93 18.66 -4.39
C MET A 107 -11.90 19.84 -5.34
N VAL A 108 -12.52 19.71 -6.52
CA VAL A 108 -12.59 20.79 -7.51
C VAL A 108 -13.43 21.97 -6.99
N LYS A 109 -14.57 21.69 -6.38
CA LYS A 109 -15.46 22.73 -5.81
C LYS A 109 -14.78 23.58 -4.74
N HIS A 110 -13.86 22.99 -4.00
CA HIS A 110 -13.18 23.65 -2.88
C HIS A 110 -11.69 23.92 -3.14
N ASP A 111 -11.28 24.01 -4.41
CA ASP A 111 -9.91 24.40 -4.81
C ASP A 111 -8.81 23.56 -4.13
N TYR A 112 -9.05 22.26 -3.94
CA TYR A 112 -8.02 21.34 -3.51
C TYR A 112 -7.19 20.87 -4.70
N ILE A 113 -5.87 20.93 -4.57
CA ILE A 113 -4.93 20.37 -5.55
C ILE A 113 -4.65 18.91 -5.19
N PHE A 114 -5.07 17.98 -6.04
CA PHE A 114 -4.78 16.55 -5.86
C PHE A 114 -3.27 16.28 -5.96
N VAL A 115 -2.74 15.54 -4.99
CA VAL A 115 -1.34 15.09 -4.95
C VAL A 115 -1.22 13.60 -5.20
N SER A 116 -1.94 12.79 -4.42
CA SER A 116 -1.92 11.33 -4.58
C SER A 116 -3.08 10.65 -3.87
N ILE A 117 -3.41 9.44 -4.30
CA ILE A 117 -4.24 8.55 -3.48
C ILE A 117 -3.35 8.03 -2.35
N PHE A 118 -3.66 8.37 -1.10
CA PHE A 118 -2.90 7.95 0.08
C PHE A 118 -3.15 6.48 0.43
N ARG A 119 -4.43 6.09 0.44
CA ARG A 119 -4.88 4.71 0.64
C ARG A 119 -6.17 4.46 -0.13
N LEU A 120 -6.21 3.33 -0.83
CA LEU A 120 -7.42 2.83 -1.46
C LEU A 120 -7.52 1.33 -1.19
N ASP A 121 -8.64 0.91 -0.57
CA ASP A 121 -8.95 -0.49 -0.39
C ASP A 121 -10.04 -0.87 -1.38
N LEU A 122 -9.70 -1.71 -2.35
CA LEU A 122 -10.60 -2.22 -3.36
C LEU A 122 -11.03 -3.63 -2.96
N CYS A 123 -12.32 -3.88 -2.87
CA CYS A 123 -12.86 -5.15 -2.42
C CYS A 123 -13.86 -5.75 -3.43
N TYR A 124 -13.89 -7.08 -3.46
CA TYR A 124 -14.85 -7.88 -4.19
C TYR A 124 -15.50 -8.88 -3.26
N ASP A 125 -16.82 -8.83 -3.20
CA ASP A 125 -17.64 -9.71 -2.38
C ASP A 125 -18.27 -10.81 -3.23
N PHE A 126 -18.19 -12.08 -2.78
CA PHE A 126 -18.61 -13.26 -3.53
C PHE A 126 -18.97 -14.44 -2.62
N LYS A 127 -19.77 -15.40 -3.11
CA LYS A 127 -20.14 -16.62 -2.36
C LYS A 127 -19.19 -17.78 -2.65
N LYS A 128 -18.71 -17.91 -3.87
CA LYS A 128 -17.76 -18.94 -4.33
C LYS A 128 -16.90 -18.38 -5.46
N PHE A 129 -15.73 -18.97 -5.65
CA PHE A 129 -14.90 -18.63 -6.81
C PHE A 129 -15.56 -18.99 -8.13
N ASP A 130 -15.16 -18.36 -9.22
CA ASP A 130 -15.64 -18.69 -10.58
C ASP A 130 -15.31 -20.14 -10.95
N SER A 131 -14.25 -20.71 -10.40
CA SER A 131 -13.90 -22.13 -10.54
C SER A 131 -14.91 -23.10 -9.88
N GLY A 132 -15.87 -22.58 -9.10
CA GLY A 132 -16.80 -23.36 -8.29
C GLY A 132 -16.27 -23.75 -6.90
N ASP A 133 -14.98 -23.56 -6.64
CA ASP A 133 -14.41 -23.85 -5.32
C ASP A 133 -15.02 -22.93 -4.25
N LYS A 134 -15.25 -23.49 -3.06
CA LYS A 134 -15.65 -22.72 -1.88
C LYS A 134 -14.41 -22.07 -1.25
N PRO A 135 -14.48 -20.83 -0.80
CA PRO A 135 -13.35 -20.16 -0.16
C PRO A 135 -12.79 -20.91 1.06
N GLU A 136 -13.65 -21.49 1.90
CA GLU A 136 -13.25 -22.28 3.06
C GLU A 136 -12.36 -23.46 2.66
N THR A 137 -12.81 -24.22 1.67
CA THR A 137 -12.08 -25.39 1.16
C THR A 137 -10.76 -24.98 0.51
N PHE A 138 -10.75 -23.84 -0.21
CA PHE A 138 -9.53 -23.30 -0.79
C PHE A 138 -8.53 -22.90 0.29
N LEU A 139 -8.96 -22.17 1.34
CA LEU A 139 -8.10 -21.73 2.43
C LEU A 139 -7.51 -22.93 3.19
N GLN A 140 -8.34 -23.93 3.49
CA GLN A 140 -7.87 -25.16 4.12
C GLN A 140 -6.76 -25.82 3.29
N ARG A 141 -6.99 -26.03 1.99
CA ARG A 141 -6.01 -26.64 1.08
C ARG A 141 -4.73 -25.79 0.94
N TYR A 142 -4.86 -24.47 0.99
CA TYR A 142 -3.70 -23.58 0.98
C TYR A 142 -2.83 -23.78 2.23
N ILE A 143 -3.43 -23.88 3.40
CA ILE A 143 -2.73 -24.13 4.67
C ILE A 143 -2.10 -25.52 4.68
N GLU A 144 -2.77 -26.52 4.10
CA GLU A 144 -2.24 -27.87 3.85
C GLU A 144 -1.12 -27.90 2.80
N LYS A 145 -0.68 -26.73 2.30
CA LYS A 145 0.37 -26.57 1.28
C LYS A 145 0.08 -27.27 -0.05
N LYS A 146 -1.21 -27.49 -0.39
CA LYS A 146 -1.61 -28.01 -1.71
C LYS A 146 -1.47 -26.95 -2.81
N PHE A 147 -1.42 -25.68 -2.43
CA PHE A 147 -1.21 -24.54 -3.30
C PHE A 147 -0.04 -23.69 -2.79
N SER A 148 0.71 -23.11 -3.72
CA SER A 148 1.68 -22.05 -3.44
C SER A 148 1.21 -20.74 -4.07
N LYS A 149 1.39 -19.64 -3.37
CA LYS A 149 1.14 -18.30 -3.90
C LYS A 149 2.33 -17.85 -4.74
N VAL A 150 2.08 -17.30 -5.93
CA VAL A 150 3.15 -16.91 -6.88
C VAL A 150 3.81 -15.61 -6.44
N ASN A 151 2.99 -14.60 -6.10
CA ASN A 151 3.45 -13.29 -5.64
C ASN A 151 2.97 -13.06 -4.21
N GLN A 152 3.65 -12.21 -3.45
CA GLN A 152 3.34 -11.96 -2.04
C GLN A 152 3.26 -13.26 -1.22
N THR A 153 4.27 -14.09 -1.31
CA THR A 153 4.31 -15.42 -0.66
C THR A 153 4.29 -15.34 0.87
N LYS A 154 4.69 -14.20 1.44
CA LYS A 154 4.71 -14.02 2.89
C LYS A 154 3.30 -13.87 3.44
N VAL A 155 2.86 -14.86 4.20
CA VAL A 155 1.64 -14.78 4.99
C VAL A 155 1.87 -13.80 6.13
N ARG A 156 1.00 -12.82 6.27
CA ARG A 156 1.04 -11.80 7.34
C ARG A 156 0.26 -12.25 8.56
N SER A 157 -0.95 -12.76 8.34
CA SER A 157 -1.81 -13.27 9.41
C SER A 157 -2.75 -14.35 8.89
N ILE A 158 -3.10 -15.26 9.75
CA ILE A 158 -4.16 -16.24 9.59
C ILE A 158 -5.05 -16.06 10.80
N GLY A 159 -6.34 -15.90 10.58
CA GLY A 159 -7.34 -15.76 11.64
C GLY A 159 -8.30 -16.94 11.62
N ASP A 160 -8.55 -17.48 12.80
CA ASP A 160 -9.54 -18.50 13.07
C ASP A 160 -10.29 -18.10 14.33
N ASP A 161 -11.63 -17.96 14.24
CA ASP A 161 -12.45 -17.56 15.37
C ASP A 161 -13.08 -18.73 16.13
N ASN A 162 -12.85 -19.98 15.67
CA ASN A 162 -13.47 -21.16 16.26
C ASN A 162 -12.49 -22.02 17.05
N TRP A 163 -12.56 -21.91 18.36
CA TRP A 163 -11.96 -22.87 19.28
C TRP A 163 -12.56 -24.28 19.03
N GLY A 164 -11.86 -25.09 18.23
CA GLY A 164 -12.16 -26.51 18.05
C GLY A 164 -12.85 -26.95 16.76
N ALA A 165 -13.28 -26.06 15.87
CA ALA A 165 -13.70 -26.41 14.52
C ALA A 165 -12.74 -25.75 13.52
N PHE A 166 -12.02 -26.54 12.75
CA PHE A 166 -11.01 -26.08 11.76
C PHE A 166 -11.65 -25.34 10.56
N ALA A 167 -12.24 -24.18 10.80
CA ALA A 167 -12.75 -23.32 9.75
C ALA A 167 -11.94 -22.04 9.68
N TRP A 168 -11.02 -21.95 8.74
CA TRP A 168 -10.22 -20.76 8.50
C TRP A 168 -11.11 -19.62 7.98
N GLU A 169 -11.10 -18.50 8.66
CA GLU A 169 -11.97 -17.37 8.36
C GLU A 169 -11.27 -16.22 7.68
N SER A 170 -9.96 -16.13 7.79
CA SER A 170 -9.20 -15.09 7.10
C SER A 170 -7.74 -15.47 6.86
N ILE A 171 -7.20 -15.04 5.72
CA ILE A 171 -5.76 -15.02 5.46
C ILE A 171 -5.39 -13.68 4.83
N SER A 172 -4.27 -13.11 5.28
CA SER A 172 -3.69 -11.92 4.66
C SER A 172 -2.24 -12.15 4.25
N TRP A 173 -1.88 -11.56 3.11
CA TRP A 173 -0.54 -11.62 2.52
C TRP A 173 0.04 -10.23 2.35
N GLY A 174 1.34 -10.18 2.26
CA GLY A 174 2.15 -8.98 2.10
C GLY A 174 2.93 -8.66 3.37
N ALA A 175 4.13 -8.09 3.22
CA ALA A 175 4.92 -7.63 4.36
C ALA A 175 4.30 -6.37 5.00
N HIS A 176 4.67 -6.07 6.23
CA HIS A 176 4.34 -4.79 6.84
C HIS A 176 4.99 -3.67 6.00
N GLY A 177 4.20 -2.68 5.58
CA GLY A 177 4.69 -1.62 4.70
C GLY A 177 4.66 -1.94 3.20
N SER A 178 4.17 -3.14 2.80
CA SER A 178 3.95 -3.44 1.38
C SER A 178 3.03 -2.38 0.74
N MET A 179 3.34 -2.03 -0.49
CA MET A 179 2.52 -1.11 -1.30
C MET A 179 1.11 -1.64 -1.52
N VAL A 180 0.99 -2.96 -1.69
CA VAL A 180 -0.29 -3.67 -1.75
C VAL A 180 -0.29 -4.74 -0.68
N SER A 181 -1.36 -4.85 0.08
CA SER A 181 -1.67 -6.03 0.90
C SER A 181 -2.93 -6.69 0.38
N THR A 182 -2.95 -8.02 0.44
CA THR A 182 -4.08 -8.84 -0.02
C THR A 182 -4.68 -9.53 1.19
N LYS A 183 -5.99 -9.50 1.32
CA LYS A 183 -6.72 -10.20 2.39
C LYS A 183 -7.95 -10.90 1.81
N ILE A 184 -8.19 -12.14 2.21
CA ILE A 184 -9.45 -12.85 2.00
C ILE A 184 -10.04 -13.22 3.36
N TYR A 185 -11.34 -13.00 3.53
CA TYR A 185 -12.02 -13.29 4.80
C TYR A 185 -13.52 -13.42 4.64
N ASN A 186 -14.16 -14.09 5.62
CA ASN A 186 -15.60 -14.22 5.70
C ASN A 186 -16.21 -12.89 6.17
N LYS A 187 -16.79 -12.13 5.23
CA LYS A 187 -17.34 -10.79 5.52
C LYS A 187 -18.64 -10.87 6.30
N THR A 188 -19.47 -11.90 6.09
CA THR A 188 -20.70 -12.09 6.88
C THR A 188 -20.38 -12.25 8.35
N LYS A 189 -19.38 -13.07 8.71
CA LYS A 189 -18.95 -13.26 10.09
C LYS A 189 -18.34 -12.00 10.70
N GLU A 190 -17.52 -11.26 9.90
CA GLU A 190 -16.95 -9.97 10.36
C GLU A 190 -18.04 -8.94 10.67
N LEU A 191 -19.09 -8.86 9.83
CA LEU A 191 -20.24 -7.98 10.09
C LEU A 191 -20.99 -8.41 11.35
N ALA A 192 -21.22 -9.70 11.54
CA ALA A 192 -21.89 -10.23 12.72
C ALA A 192 -21.08 -9.93 14.01
N ALA A 193 -19.76 -10.14 13.99
CA ALA A 193 -18.87 -9.84 15.12
C ALA A 193 -18.84 -8.36 15.49
N THR A 194 -19.05 -7.46 14.50
CA THR A 194 -19.14 -6.01 14.73
C THR A 194 -20.55 -5.51 15.02
N GLY A 195 -21.53 -6.40 15.21
CA GLY A 195 -22.93 -6.05 15.48
C GLY A 195 -23.65 -5.43 14.30
N ASN A 196 -23.30 -5.81 13.07
CA ASN A 196 -23.91 -5.35 11.81
C ASN A 196 -23.98 -3.81 11.65
N LYS A 197 -22.98 -3.10 12.17
CA LYS A 197 -22.90 -1.64 12.14
C LYS A 197 -22.76 -1.01 10.76
N LYS A 198 -22.69 -1.83 9.69
CA LYS A 198 -22.48 -1.39 8.30
C LYS A 198 -23.58 -1.90 7.37
N PRO A 199 -24.84 -1.50 7.54
CA PRO A 199 -25.97 -2.01 6.76
C PRO A 199 -25.83 -1.70 5.25
N TRP A 200 -25.11 -0.65 4.88
CA TRP A 200 -24.86 -0.30 3.48
C TRP A 200 -24.08 -1.38 2.71
N ILE A 201 -23.27 -2.20 3.38
CA ILE A 201 -22.58 -3.32 2.75
C ILE A 201 -23.60 -4.40 2.34
N VAL A 202 -24.51 -4.74 3.25
CA VAL A 202 -25.59 -5.71 2.99
C VAL A 202 -26.54 -5.19 1.89
N GLN A 203 -26.81 -3.86 1.90
CA GLN A 203 -27.56 -3.21 0.86
C GLN A 203 -26.88 -3.32 -0.52
N ALA A 204 -25.57 -3.12 -0.60
CA ALA A 204 -24.80 -3.30 -1.82
C ALA A 204 -24.84 -4.75 -2.33
N TRP A 205 -24.79 -5.74 -1.44
CA TRP A 205 -24.95 -7.16 -1.80
C TRP A 205 -26.33 -7.43 -2.42
N TRP A 206 -27.39 -6.89 -1.81
CA TRP A 206 -28.75 -7.06 -2.33
C TRP A 206 -28.92 -6.34 -3.67
N GLN A 207 -28.48 -5.12 -3.82
CA GLN A 207 -28.56 -4.36 -5.07
C GLN A 207 -27.83 -5.01 -6.23
N THR A 208 -26.72 -5.72 -5.95
CA THR A 208 -25.95 -6.45 -6.98
C THR A 208 -26.47 -7.86 -7.21
N GLY A 209 -27.53 -8.30 -6.52
CA GLY A 209 -28.05 -9.67 -6.63
C GLY A 209 -27.12 -10.73 -6.04
N LEU A 210 -26.12 -10.33 -5.24
CA LEU A 210 -25.24 -11.27 -4.55
C LEU A 210 -26.01 -12.04 -3.47
N ILE A 211 -26.97 -11.39 -2.81
CA ILE A 211 -27.90 -12.00 -1.86
C ILE A 211 -29.34 -11.72 -2.26
N ASP A 212 -30.24 -12.64 -1.91
CA ASP A 212 -31.67 -12.52 -2.18
C ASP A 212 -32.46 -12.00 -0.97
N ASP A 213 -31.93 -12.22 0.24
CA ASP A 213 -32.56 -11.86 1.52
C ASP A 213 -31.55 -11.15 2.43
N VAL A 214 -31.92 -9.95 2.86
CA VAL A 214 -31.11 -9.12 3.77
C VAL A 214 -31.19 -9.56 5.25
N GLN A 215 -32.21 -10.36 5.60
CA GLN A 215 -32.42 -10.85 6.97
C GLN A 215 -31.71 -12.18 7.22
N ASN A 216 -31.53 -12.99 6.16
CA ASN A 216 -30.91 -14.30 6.25
C ASN A 216 -29.64 -14.35 5.39
N LEU A 217 -28.56 -13.83 5.90
CA LEU A 217 -27.31 -13.63 5.17
C LEU A 217 -26.59 -14.95 4.92
N PRO A 218 -26.28 -15.30 3.67
CA PRO A 218 -25.39 -16.42 3.38
C PRO A 218 -23.94 -16.09 3.75
N ASN A 219 -23.05 -17.09 3.71
CA ASN A 219 -21.62 -16.84 3.82
C ASN A 219 -21.12 -16.07 2.59
N VAL A 220 -20.88 -14.78 2.74
CA VAL A 220 -20.24 -13.91 1.77
C VAL A 220 -18.79 -13.72 2.15
N TRP A 221 -17.91 -13.95 1.22
CA TRP A 221 -16.47 -13.78 1.35
C TRP A 221 -16.03 -12.48 0.66
N ARG A 222 -15.00 -11.86 1.20
CA ARG A 222 -14.38 -10.67 0.63
C ARG A 222 -12.92 -10.94 0.28
N LEU A 223 -12.55 -10.62 -0.96
CA LEU A 223 -11.17 -10.44 -1.36
C LEU A 223 -10.90 -8.93 -1.43
N GLU A 224 -9.90 -8.47 -0.68
CA GLU A 224 -9.57 -7.06 -0.50
C GLU A 224 -8.10 -6.80 -0.85
N PHE A 225 -7.87 -5.75 -1.61
CA PHE A 225 -6.55 -5.21 -1.92
C PHE A 225 -6.43 -3.83 -1.31
N SER A 226 -5.59 -3.70 -0.28
CA SER A 226 -5.25 -2.40 0.28
C SER A 226 -4.03 -1.83 -0.43
N MET A 227 -4.21 -0.74 -1.13
CA MET A 227 -3.17 -0.03 -1.89
C MET A 227 -2.75 1.25 -1.18
N ARG A 228 -1.46 1.54 -1.16
CA ARG A 228 -0.88 2.74 -0.55
C ARG A 228 -0.26 3.67 -1.60
N SER A 229 -0.02 4.92 -1.24
CA SER A 229 0.51 5.99 -2.11
C SER A 229 1.85 5.67 -2.79
N SER A 230 2.60 4.71 -2.26
CA SER A 230 3.87 4.28 -2.84
C SER A 230 3.74 3.46 -4.12
N ILE A 231 2.52 3.04 -4.52
CA ILE A 231 2.31 2.39 -5.81
C ILE A 231 2.45 3.44 -6.91
N LYS A 232 3.61 3.44 -7.55
CA LYS A 232 3.94 4.44 -8.58
C LYS A 232 4.12 3.86 -9.98
N ASN A 233 4.16 2.53 -10.12
CA ASN A 233 4.59 1.93 -11.38
C ASN A 233 3.54 0.96 -11.91
N TRP A 234 2.92 1.36 -13.03
CA TRP A 234 2.10 0.50 -13.85
C TRP A 234 2.83 0.24 -15.16
N ILE A 235 2.75 -0.97 -15.68
CA ILE A 235 3.24 -1.28 -17.03
C ILE A 235 2.04 -1.56 -17.88
N VAL A 236 1.94 -0.84 -18.99
CA VAL A 236 0.98 -1.17 -20.03
C VAL A 236 1.58 -2.32 -20.85
N LEU A 237 0.88 -3.46 -20.89
CA LEU A 237 1.22 -4.55 -21.79
C LEU A 237 0.50 -4.35 -23.12
N ASP A 238 1.21 -4.54 -24.22
CA ASP A 238 0.57 -4.69 -25.51
C ASP A 238 -0.16 -6.04 -25.55
N VAL A 239 -1.47 -5.97 -25.56
CA VAL A 239 -2.35 -7.16 -25.54
C VAL A 239 -2.17 -8.01 -26.80
N TRP A 240 -1.85 -7.38 -27.93
CA TRP A 240 -1.73 -8.05 -29.22
C TRP A 240 -0.43 -8.84 -29.35
N THR A 241 0.64 -8.31 -28.81
CA THR A 241 1.97 -8.90 -28.96
C THR A 241 2.50 -9.53 -27.68
N GLY A 242 1.88 -9.28 -26.54
CA GLY A 242 2.37 -9.66 -25.22
C GLY A 242 3.68 -8.96 -24.82
N LYS A 243 4.16 -8.04 -25.65
CA LYS A 243 5.39 -7.28 -25.39
C LYS A 243 5.09 -6.02 -24.61
N ARG A 244 5.98 -5.64 -23.70
CA ARG A 244 5.93 -4.35 -23.02
C ARG A 244 6.11 -3.24 -24.06
N ILE A 245 5.08 -2.44 -24.27
CA ILE A 245 5.17 -1.29 -25.17
C ILE A 245 6.09 -0.23 -24.59
N LYS A 246 5.96 0.07 -23.31
CA LYS A 246 6.78 1.05 -22.59
C LYS A 246 6.62 0.88 -21.08
N LYS A 247 7.74 0.94 -20.35
CA LYS A 247 7.71 1.09 -18.89
C LYS A 247 7.31 2.52 -18.58
N GLN A 248 6.06 2.73 -18.19
CA GLN A 248 5.55 4.04 -17.84
C GLN A 248 5.20 4.05 -16.37
N ARG A 249 5.78 4.99 -15.63
CA ARG A 249 5.37 5.29 -14.25
C ARG A 249 4.06 6.05 -14.30
N VAL A 250 2.98 5.36 -14.06
CA VAL A 250 1.65 5.98 -13.96
C VAL A 250 1.24 5.90 -12.49
N PRO A 251 1.29 7.02 -11.75
CA PRO A 251 0.76 7.04 -10.40
C PRO A 251 -0.75 6.77 -10.45
N HIS A 252 -1.31 6.23 -9.36
CA HIS A 252 -2.74 6.07 -9.25
C HIS A 252 -3.44 7.42 -9.42
N GLN A 253 -4.30 7.51 -10.43
CA GLN A 253 -5.11 8.68 -10.70
C GLN A 253 -6.56 8.40 -10.35
N PRO A 254 -7.30 9.39 -9.86
CA PRO A 254 -8.74 9.25 -9.59
C PRO A 254 -9.52 8.73 -10.80
N SER A 255 -9.12 9.12 -12.02
CA SER A 255 -9.74 8.67 -13.27
C SER A 255 -9.74 7.15 -13.47
N MET A 256 -8.91 6.41 -12.76
CA MET A 256 -8.84 4.94 -12.84
C MET A 256 -9.91 4.23 -12.00
N PHE A 257 -10.71 4.97 -11.19
CA PHE A 257 -11.62 4.41 -10.19
C PHE A 257 -13.00 5.10 -10.19
N GLN A 258 -13.42 5.67 -11.33
CA GLN A 258 -14.60 6.53 -11.39
C GLN A 258 -15.94 5.81 -11.36
N ASP A 259 -15.97 4.58 -11.87
CA ASP A 259 -17.19 3.78 -11.98
C ASP A 259 -16.94 2.31 -11.70
N ARG A 260 -18.02 1.52 -11.60
CA ARG A 260 -17.95 0.09 -11.26
C ARG A 260 -17.19 -0.75 -12.29
N GLU A 261 -17.25 -0.38 -13.57
CA GLU A 261 -16.51 -1.12 -14.61
C GLU A 261 -15.00 -0.91 -14.46
N MET A 262 -14.58 0.33 -14.22
CA MET A 262 -13.18 0.65 -13.92
C MET A 262 -12.71 -0.02 -12.63
N LEU A 263 -13.54 -0.05 -11.58
CA LEU A 263 -13.22 -0.77 -10.34
C LEU A 263 -13.05 -2.27 -10.60
N TRP A 264 -13.94 -2.88 -11.40
CA TRP A 264 -13.80 -4.28 -11.76
C TRP A 264 -12.53 -4.54 -12.55
N GLN A 265 -12.22 -3.73 -13.54
CA GLN A 265 -10.99 -3.84 -14.31
C GLN A 265 -9.74 -3.76 -13.41
N ARG A 266 -9.71 -2.81 -12.46
CA ARG A 266 -8.60 -2.71 -11.50
C ARG A 266 -8.53 -3.91 -10.57
N PHE A 267 -9.69 -4.42 -10.13
CA PHE A 267 -9.74 -5.64 -9.34
C PHE A 267 -9.17 -6.85 -10.10
N GLU A 268 -9.54 -7.04 -11.37
CA GLU A 268 -9.00 -8.12 -12.21
C GLU A 268 -7.47 -8.07 -12.30
N GLU A 269 -6.90 -6.88 -12.53
CA GLU A 269 -5.46 -6.68 -12.61
C GLU A 269 -4.75 -7.01 -11.29
N LEU A 270 -5.30 -6.53 -10.17
CA LEU A 270 -4.77 -6.82 -8.84
C LEU A 270 -4.87 -8.32 -8.51
N ALA A 271 -6.01 -8.94 -8.80
CA ALA A 271 -6.23 -10.34 -8.52
C ALA A 271 -5.34 -11.23 -9.40
N TYR A 272 -5.20 -10.89 -10.68
CA TYR A 272 -4.29 -11.61 -11.58
C TYR A 272 -2.85 -11.59 -11.07
N HIS A 273 -2.40 -10.48 -10.50
CA HIS A 273 -1.04 -10.33 -10.02
C HIS A 273 -0.86 -10.79 -8.57
N TYR A 274 -1.76 -10.38 -7.67
CA TYR A 274 -1.58 -10.58 -6.22
C TYR A 274 -2.40 -11.72 -5.63
N PHE A 275 -3.35 -12.30 -6.36
CA PHE A 275 -4.16 -13.44 -5.92
C PHE A 275 -3.99 -14.64 -6.86
N HIS A 276 -2.73 -14.92 -7.23
CA HIS A 276 -2.33 -15.97 -8.15
C HIS A 276 -1.71 -17.14 -7.38
N PHE A 277 -2.20 -18.35 -7.66
CA PHE A 277 -1.78 -19.58 -7.00
C PHE A 277 -1.45 -20.66 -8.02
N ARG A 278 -0.58 -21.61 -7.59
CA ARG A 278 -0.22 -22.80 -8.35
C ARG A 278 -0.42 -24.05 -7.51
N TYR A 279 -0.78 -25.14 -8.13
CA TYR A 279 -0.71 -26.44 -7.51
C TYR A 279 0.74 -26.75 -7.16
N VAL A 280 0.94 -27.43 -6.02
CA VAL A 280 2.29 -27.81 -5.57
C VAL A 280 2.51 -29.27 -5.90
N GLU A 281 3.51 -29.54 -6.71
CA GLU A 281 3.95 -30.88 -7.06
C GLU A 281 5.34 -31.11 -6.46
N TYR A 282 5.48 -32.18 -5.70
CA TYR A 282 6.74 -32.58 -5.08
C TYR A 282 7.27 -33.86 -5.72
N LYS A 283 8.57 -33.92 -5.92
CA LYS A 283 9.30 -35.14 -6.24
C LYS A 283 10.03 -35.60 -4.98
N LYS A 284 9.89 -36.86 -4.64
CA LYS A 284 10.72 -37.49 -3.63
C LYS A 284 12.08 -37.79 -4.21
N GLU A 285 13.12 -37.29 -3.58
CA GLU A 285 14.51 -37.67 -3.88
C GLU A 285 15.14 -38.31 -2.64
N VAL A 286 15.77 -39.45 -2.83
CA VAL A 286 16.51 -40.14 -1.78
C VAL A 286 17.98 -39.81 -1.98
N ASN A 287 18.60 -39.19 -0.99
CA ASN A 287 20.04 -38.95 -0.95
C ASN A 287 20.64 -39.62 0.29
N SER A 288 21.97 -39.46 0.47
CA SER A 288 22.71 -40.05 1.61
C SER A 288 22.22 -39.57 2.99
N GLU A 289 21.42 -38.51 3.05
CA GLU A 289 20.85 -37.93 4.30
C GLU A 289 19.38 -38.32 4.53
N GLY A 290 18.78 -39.10 3.58
CA GLY A 290 17.38 -39.57 3.65
C GLY A 290 16.50 -39.07 2.53
N GLU A 291 15.17 -39.32 2.67
CA GLU A 291 14.17 -38.81 1.73
C GLU A 291 13.98 -37.32 1.88
N ARG A 292 14.08 -36.59 0.77
CA ARG A 292 13.70 -35.17 0.68
C ARG A 292 12.62 -34.96 -0.37
N GLU A 293 11.67 -34.12 -0.05
CA GLU A 293 10.67 -33.66 -1.02
C GLU A 293 11.14 -32.36 -1.67
N LEU A 294 11.41 -32.41 -2.98
CA LEU A 294 11.79 -31.24 -3.77
C LEU A 294 10.60 -30.73 -4.60
N LEU A 295 10.34 -29.44 -4.52
CA LEU A 295 9.31 -28.80 -5.31
C LEU A 295 9.64 -28.84 -6.81
N ARG A 296 8.78 -29.47 -7.59
CA ARG A 296 8.86 -29.55 -9.06
C ARG A 296 8.19 -28.33 -9.68
N LYS A 297 8.91 -27.21 -9.77
CA LYS A 297 8.38 -25.96 -10.35
C LYS A 297 7.91 -26.10 -11.80
N ASP A 298 8.51 -27.00 -12.55
CA ASP A 298 8.18 -27.33 -13.93
C ASP A 298 6.81 -28.00 -14.09
N LEU A 299 6.32 -28.69 -13.06
CA LEU A 299 5.03 -29.37 -13.04
C LEU A 299 3.93 -28.56 -12.36
N CYS A 300 4.27 -27.46 -11.69
CA CYS A 300 3.30 -26.63 -10.99
C CYS A 300 2.39 -25.90 -11.99
N ARG A 301 1.12 -26.29 -12.03
CA ARG A 301 0.08 -25.68 -12.89
C ARG A 301 -0.65 -24.58 -12.16
N ASP A 302 -1.09 -23.54 -12.88
CA ASP A 302 -1.86 -22.45 -12.31
C ASP A 302 -3.21 -22.94 -11.77
N LYS A 303 -3.53 -22.56 -10.53
CA LYS A 303 -4.86 -22.73 -9.93
C LYS A 303 -5.70 -21.50 -10.29
N LYS A 304 -6.54 -21.64 -11.31
CA LYS A 304 -7.47 -20.59 -11.71
C LYS A 304 -8.65 -20.54 -10.74
N LEU A 305 -8.79 -19.46 -10.01
CA LEU A 305 -9.90 -19.23 -9.08
C LEU A 305 -10.96 -18.30 -9.69
N PHE A 306 -10.53 -17.28 -10.39
CA PHE A 306 -11.39 -16.34 -11.11
C PHE A 306 -11.16 -16.42 -12.61
N TRP A 307 -12.21 -16.13 -13.36
CA TRP A 307 -12.17 -16.05 -14.82
C TRP A 307 -12.06 -14.57 -15.22
N PHE A 308 -10.84 -14.17 -15.63
CA PHE A 308 -10.57 -12.81 -16.07
C PHE A 308 -10.74 -12.68 -17.59
N ASN A 309 -11.25 -11.54 -18.02
CA ASN A 309 -11.30 -11.24 -19.45
C ASN A 309 -9.93 -10.71 -19.89
N LEU A 310 -9.05 -11.61 -20.31
CA LEU A 310 -7.66 -11.31 -20.70
C LEU A 310 -7.54 -10.50 -22.02
N ASN A 311 -8.65 -10.24 -22.74
CA ASN A 311 -8.65 -9.44 -23.98
C ASN A 311 -8.59 -7.92 -23.72
N ARG A 312 -8.49 -7.48 -22.49
CA ARG A 312 -8.39 -6.07 -22.11
C ARG A 312 -6.92 -5.69 -21.91
N GLN A 313 -6.61 -4.41 -22.13
CA GLN A 313 -5.31 -3.87 -21.77
C GLN A 313 -5.14 -3.92 -20.25
N PHE A 314 -4.23 -4.75 -19.77
CA PHE A 314 -3.90 -4.81 -18.36
C PHE A 314 -2.76 -3.84 -18.05
N TYR A 315 -2.98 -3.00 -17.05
CA TYR A 315 -1.88 -2.34 -16.39
C TYR A 315 -1.26 -3.33 -15.40
N GLN A 316 -0.10 -3.84 -15.71
CA GLN A 316 0.62 -4.66 -14.74
C GLN A 316 1.24 -3.75 -13.70
N ILE A 317 0.92 -3.99 -12.42
CA ILE A 317 1.65 -3.36 -11.32
C ILE A 317 3.05 -3.95 -11.38
N ASP A 318 4.03 -3.09 -11.67
CA ASP A 318 5.42 -3.49 -11.53
C ASP A 318 5.64 -3.77 -10.04
N ASN A 319 6.01 -5.01 -9.71
CA ASN A 319 6.75 -5.18 -8.48
C ASN A 319 7.95 -4.25 -8.63
N PRO A 320 8.19 -3.29 -7.72
CA PRO A 320 9.44 -2.61 -7.73
C PRO A 320 10.49 -3.71 -7.52
N SER A 321 10.94 -4.30 -8.61
CA SER A 321 12.17 -5.04 -8.58
C SER A 321 13.14 -4.04 -8.01
N HIS A 322 13.51 -4.19 -6.77
CA HIS A 322 14.64 -3.58 -6.09
C HIS A 322 15.40 -2.44 -6.83
N GLU A 323 14.69 -1.64 -7.66
CA GLU A 323 15.19 -0.32 -7.96
C GLU A 323 15.14 0.37 -6.61
N SER A 324 16.26 0.34 -5.93
CA SER A 324 16.52 1.07 -4.72
C SER A 324 15.89 2.45 -4.87
N SER A 325 14.81 2.70 -4.12
CA SER A 325 14.35 4.07 -3.98
C SER A 325 15.54 4.90 -3.50
N PRO A 326 15.62 6.19 -3.78
CA PRO A 326 16.67 7.05 -3.21
C PRO A 326 16.79 6.91 -1.69
N SER A 327 15.68 6.65 -0.98
CA SER A 327 15.67 6.28 0.43
C SER A 327 16.42 4.96 0.71
N SER A 328 16.61 4.08 -0.27
CA SER A 328 17.36 2.84 -0.07
C SER A 328 18.87 3.03 -0.12
N ILE A 329 19.37 4.05 -0.81
CA ILE A 329 20.81 4.36 -0.83
C ILE A 329 21.20 4.94 0.54
N ASP A 330 20.43 5.89 1.06
CA ASP A 330 20.66 6.44 2.41
C ASP A 330 20.54 5.34 3.47
N GLU A 331 19.54 4.48 3.36
CA GLU A 331 19.35 3.38 4.29
C GLU A 331 20.41 2.30 4.14
N GLN A 332 20.90 2.01 2.93
CA GLN A 332 22.00 1.10 2.68
C GLN A 332 23.32 1.67 3.20
N LEU A 333 23.59 2.95 2.96
CA LEU A 333 24.75 3.64 3.50
C LEU A 333 24.72 3.64 5.02
N ARG A 334 23.58 3.96 5.62
CA ARG A 334 23.38 3.91 7.06
C ARG A 334 23.60 2.52 7.63
N ARG A 335 23.05 1.47 7.04
CA ARG A 335 23.23 0.07 7.45
C ARG A 335 24.66 -0.39 7.31
N ALA A 336 25.33 0.03 6.23
CA ALA A 336 26.75 -0.27 6.05
C ALA A 336 27.60 0.40 7.12
N LEU A 337 27.42 1.69 7.36
CA LEU A 337 28.15 2.42 8.40
C LEU A 337 27.86 1.87 9.81
N MET A 338 26.62 1.47 10.12
CA MET A 338 26.30 0.80 11.38
C MET A 338 26.96 -0.58 11.51
N LYS A 339 26.96 -1.36 10.43
CA LYS A 339 27.64 -2.68 10.40
C LYS A 339 29.14 -2.56 10.57
N PHE A 340 29.76 -1.50 10.06
CA PHE A 340 31.17 -1.21 10.25
C PHE A 340 31.50 -0.87 11.69
N GLN A 341 30.63 -0.16 12.41
CA GLN A 341 30.84 0.16 13.81
C GLN A 341 31.02 -1.09 14.68
N ASP A 342 30.30 -2.18 14.33
CA ASP A 342 30.39 -3.45 15.06
C ASP A 342 31.65 -4.26 14.70
N THR A 343 32.33 -3.92 13.60
CA THR A 343 33.48 -4.68 13.07
C THR A 343 34.80 -3.93 13.11
N ILE A 344 34.78 -2.60 13.32
CA ILE A 344 35.97 -1.75 13.31
C ILE A 344 36.44 -1.48 14.74
N TYR A 345 37.65 -1.96 15.07
CA TYR A 345 38.31 -1.70 16.35
C TYR A 345 39.09 -0.36 16.37
N ASP A 346 38.86 0.54 15.42
CA ASP A 346 39.49 1.88 15.36
C ASP A 346 38.53 2.93 15.94
N PRO A 347 38.79 3.47 17.15
CA PRO A 347 37.92 4.46 17.79
C PRO A 347 37.78 5.76 17.00
N GLU A 348 38.78 6.15 16.23
CA GLU A 348 38.76 7.37 15.43
C GLU A 348 37.89 7.20 14.20
N LEU A 349 38.04 6.07 13.52
CA LEU A 349 37.20 5.74 12.37
C LEU A 349 35.75 5.54 12.78
N THR A 350 35.49 4.89 13.92
CA THR A 350 34.15 4.77 14.51
C THR A 350 33.53 6.15 14.78
N ARG A 351 34.33 7.08 15.35
CA ARG A 351 33.88 8.45 15.59
C ARG A 351 33.60 9.21 14.29
N ALA A 352 34.42 9.04 13.25
CA ALA A 352 34.20 9.65 11.94
C ALA A 352 32.93 9.11 11.26
N CYS A 353 32.68 7.80 11.32
CA CYS A 353 31.45 7.18 10.84
C CYS A 353 30.20 7.70 11.56
N ASN A 354 30.25 7.83 12.90
CA ASN A 354 29.16 8.40 13.69
C ASN A 354 28.85 9.84 13.31
N VAL A 355 29.88 10.66 13.11
CA VAL A 355 29.74 12.04 12.67
C VAL A 355 29.11 12.12 11.29
N LEU A 356 29.51 11.23 10.37
CA LEU A 356 28.93 11.18 9.03
C LEU A 356 27.46 10.73 9.08
N LEU A 357 27.12 9.73 9.89
CA LEU A 357 25.74 9.30 10.09
C LEU A 357 24.85 10.44 10.62
N ASP A 358 25.32 11.16 11.63
CA ASP A 358 24.59 12.30 12.21
C ASP A 358 24.46 13.47 11.21
N TYR A 359 25.47 13.67 10.36
CA TYR A 359 25.43 14.66 9.29
C TYR A 359 24.44 14.28 8.19
N ILE A 360 24.41 13.02 7.75
CA ILE A 360 23.44 12.47 6.80
C ILE A 360 22.03 12.64 7.37
N ASP A 361 21.80 12.26 8.61
CA ASP A 361 20.50 12.39 9.27
C ASP A 361 19.97 13.84 9.33
N LYS A 362 20.86 14.81 9.50
CA LYS A 362 20.45 16.22 9.71
C LYS A 362 20.44 17.08 8.45
N HIS A 363 21.31 16.82 7.49
CA HIS A 363 21.57 17.78 6.41
C HIS A 363 21.45 17.21 4.99
N MET A 364 21.56 15.89 4.77
CA MET A 364 21.73 15.31 3.45
C MET A 364 20.53 14.51 2.93
N LEU A 365 19.61 14.12 3.77
CA LEU A 365 18.41 13.36 3.37
C LEU A 365 17.67 13.93 2.14
N LYS A 366 17.65 15.27 1.97
CA LYS A 366 17.02 15.93 0.82
C LYS A 366 17.87 15.90 -0.47
N ARG A 367 19.19 15.82 -0.34
CA ARG A 367 20.10 15.94 -1.49
C ARG A 367 20.38 14.58 -2.13
N PHE A 368 20.62 13.56 -1.30
CA PHE A 368 20.80 12.18 -1.78
C PHE A 368 19.52 11.59 -2.36
N THR A 369 18.36 11.85 -1.78
CA THR A 369 17.06 11.41 -2.31
C THR A 369 16.74 12.04 -3.67
N LYS A 370 17.33 13.21 -4.00
CA LYS A 370 17.02 13.90 -5.25
C LYS A 370 17.94 13.53 -6.41
N HIS A 371 19.17 13.10 -6.17
CA HIS A 371 20.18 12.89 -7.20
C HIS A 371 20.80 11.47 -7.26
N GLY A 372 20.57 10.62 -6.25
CA GLY A 372 21.08 9.24 -6.27
C GLY A 372 22.61 9.12 -6.32
N THR A 373 23.34 10.15 -5.86
CA THR A 373 24.80 10.20 -5.89
C THR A 373 25.37 10.01 -4.50
N LEU A 374 26.46 9.25 -4.41
CA LEU A 374 27.22 9.13 -3.17
C LEU A 374 27.85 10.47 -2.76
N PRO A 375 28.11 10.69 -1.43
CA PRO A 375 28.78 11.88 -0.99
C PRO A 375 30.18 11.97 -1.61
N GLU A 376 30.53 13.16 -2.07
CA GLU A 376 31.90 13.43 -2.48
C GLU A 376 32.82 13.45 -1.25
N ILE A 377 34.11 13.09 -1.46
CA ILE A 377 35.08 13.07 -0.35
C ILE A 377 35.18 14.43 0.39
N GLU A 378 34.98 15.53 -0.32
CA GLU A 378 34.96 16.88 0.26
C GLU A 378 33.77 17.09 1.22
N GLU A 379 32.64 16.51 0.92
CA GLU A 379 31.45 16.57 1.79
C GLU A 379 31.69 15.78 3.08
N ILE A 380 32.34 14.62 2.97
CA ILE A 380 32.74 13.78 4.12
C ILE A 380 33.77 14.55 4.97
N ARG A 381 34.78 15.17 4.33
CA ARG A 381 35.78 16.02 5.01
C ARG A 381 35.14 17.15 5.79
N MET A 382 34.22 17.87 5.14
CA MET A 382 33.50 18.98 5.76
C MET A 382 32.67 18.54 6.96
N ALA A 383 31.97 17.42 6.84
CA ALA A 383 31.17 16.85 7.92
C ALA A 383 32.03 16.49 9.13
N ILE A 384 33.17 15.83 8.92
CA ILE A 384 34.09 15.40 9.96
C ILE A 384 34.75 16.65 10.60
N ALA A 385 35.27 17.59 9.80
CA ALA A 385 35.94 18.79 10.29
C ALA A 385 35.04 19.63 11.20
N THR A 386 33.79 19.87 10.75
CA THR A 386 32.83 20.73 11.45
C THR A 386 32.46 20.22 12.84
N ARG A 387 32.57 18.91 13.08
CA ARG A 387 32.04 18.30 14.31
C ARG A 387 33.08 17.66 15.21
N THR A 388 34.27 17.40 14.72
CA THR A 388 35.32 16.74 15.51
C THR A 388 36.33 17.71 16.10
N GLY A 389 36.55 18.88 15.46
CA GLY A 389 37.62 19.80 15.77
C GLY A 389 39.02 19.26 15.47
N TRP A 390 39.14 18.19 14.67
CA TRP A 390 40.41 17.58 14.28
C TRP A 390 41.16 18.48 13.28
N ASP A 391 42.48 18.38 13.27
CA ASP A 391 43.31 19.03 12.27
C ASP A 391 43.08 18.47 10.87
N TYR A 392 43.50 19.23 9.86
CA TYR A 392 43.27 18.89 8.44
C TYR A 392 43.84 17.52 8.03
N LYS A 393 45.02 17.16 8.58
CA LYS A 393 45.66 15.88 8.24
C LYS A 393 44.82 14.71 8.74
N ARG A 394 44.35 14.77 9.96
CA ARG A 394 43.51 13.74 10.60
C ARG A 394 42.15 13.65 9.94
N VAL A 395 41.54 14.80 9.60
CA VAL A 395 40.26 14.84 8.86
C VAL A 395 40.41 14.13 7.51
N ASN A 396 41.47 14.44 6.76
CA ASN A 396 41.74 13.82 5.46
C ASN A 396 41.90 12.29 5.57
N GLU A 397 42.73 11.84 6.49
CA GLU A 397 43.00 10.42 6.69
C GLU A 397 41.73 9.63 7.01
N GLN A 398 40.89 10.15 7.89
CA GLN A 398 39.66 9.49 8.27
C GLN A 398 38.58 9.58 7.17
N ALA A 399 38.50 10.68 6.44
CA ALA A 399 37.57 10.81 5.30
C ALA A 399 37.91 9.82 4.18
N GLU A 400 39.20 9.62 3.88
CA GLU A 400 39.65 8.62 2.91
C GLU A 400 39.32 7.19 3.36
N LYS A 401 39.53 6.86 4.63
CA LYS A 401 39.13 5.56 5.19
C LYS A 401 37.63 5.32 5.07
N VAL A 402 36.80 6.31 5.42
CA VAL A 402 35.36 6.22 5.29
C VAL A 402 34.92 6.07 3.83
N MET A 403 35.54 6.82 2.90
CA MET A 403 35.25 6.71 1.48
C MET A 403 35.65 5.32 0.92
N ASN A 404 36.76 4.76 1.34
CA ASN A 404 37.18 3.43 0.93
C ASN A 404 36.22 2.37 1.45
N LEU A 405 35.78 2.46 2.71
CA LEU A 405 34.74 1.57 3.25
C LEU A 405 33.45 1.63 2.44
N ILE A 406 33.02 2.83 2.03
CA ILE A 406 31.83 3.01 1.19
C ILE A 406 32.00 2.32 -0.18
N LYS A 407 33.21 2.42 -0.77
CA LYS A 407 33.54 1.82 -2.08
C LYS A 407 33.70 0.30 -2.03
N GLU A 408 34.37 -0.23 -1.01
CA GLU A 408 34.66 -1.66 -0.86
C GLU A 408 33.39 -2.52 -0.69
N HIS A 409 32.29 -1.94 -0.29
CA HIS A 409 31.04 -2.65 -0.03
C HIS A 409 29.99 -2.45 -1.11
N GLU A 410 30.41 -2.01 -2.32
CA GLU A 410 29.53 -1.87 -3.49
C GLU A 410 28.16 -1.22 -3.14
N ILE A 411 28.19 -0.16 -2.35
CA ILE A 411 26.98 0.63 -2.04
C ILE A 411 26.68 1.52 -3.25
N TRP A 412 26.20 0.87 -4.31
CA TRP A 412 25.83 1.53 -5.57
C TRP A 412 24.35 1.34 -5.87
#